data_ac73f6886d073f5b6503635f456043d8
#
_entry.id   ac73f6886d073f5b6503635f456043d8
#
_cell.length_a   1.000
_cell.length_b   1.000
_cell.length_c   1.000
_cell.angle_alpha   90.00
_cell.angle_beta   90.00
_cell.angle_gamma   90.00
#
_symmetry.space_group_name_H-M   'P 1'
#
loop_
_entity.id
_entity.type
_entity.pdbx_description
1 polymer ?
#
loop_
_entity_poly.entity_id
_entity_poly.type
_entity_poly.pdbx_seq_one_letter_code
_entity_poly.pdbx_strand_id
1 'polypeptide(L)'
;GIAAADSPQVPGPVFVYSGFGSQHRKMAKDMIALSPQFKARLEELDKIVDFESGWSILDIVNDDAQTYDTETAQVAITAIQIAVTDLLASFGVRPAGVMGMSMGEIAAAYAAGGISAEDAMVIACHRARLMGEGEASLSDAEQGAMAVVELSAEDIAALDGNIEPAVYTGPGMTTVGGPRQEVLDLVEKLDGEGKFARALNVKAAGHTSAVDPILGELHAAIAGMEAKPLHTPLFSSVDKGTVYRPGTTVHDEDYWLRMTRHSVYLQDATEAAFAAGHNQLVEISPNPVALMGLMSTAFAVGKADAQLLYALKRKVDPTESLLDLLSKLYVAGMPVDFGAVFGSGARVEAPYTQFNRQRFWTNARPSAGVSGLPGARVNLPEGKVAFSTNADQAPSALAIVEAAAEAVKPGARIIATEEHADLPPHGEVTTVVNQSIGGMSVAVYAVRGAQTELVAE
;
A
#
# COMPACT_ATOMS: atom_id res chain seq x y z
N GLY A 1 3.99 10.93 -8.37
CA GLY A 1 2.75 11.12 -7.62
C GLY A 1 2.90 12.22 -6.59
N ILE A 2 1.85 12.93 -6.32
CA ILE A 2 1.78 13.90 -5.23
C ILE A 2 0.94 13.22 -4.15
N ALA A 3 1.54 12.92 -2.98
CA ALA A 3 0.77 12.54 -1.80
C ALA A 3 0.37 13.83 -1.08
N ALA A 4 -0.88 13.92 -0.68
CA ALA A 4 -1.29 14.98 0.22
C ALA A 4 -0.71 14.73 1.62
N ALA A 5 -0.14 15.76 2.24
CA ALA A 5 0.41 15.68 3.59
C ALA A 5 -0.64 15.29 4.65
N ASP A 6 -1.91 15.42 4.32
CA ASP A 6 -3.07 15.12 5.15
C ASP A 6 -3.74 13.77 4.79
N SER A 7 -2.99 12.83 4.23
CA SER A 7 -3.53 11.48 4.02
C SER A 7 -4.07 10.94 5.34
N PRO A 8 -5.28 10.36 5.35
CA PRO A 8 -5.81 9.75 6.56
C PRO A 8 -4.80 8.78 7.12
N GLN A 9 -4.69 8.70 8.43
CA GLN A 9 -3.80 7.75 9.10
C GLN A 9 -4.28 6.34 8.78
N VAL A 10 -3.74 5.78 7.71
CA VAL A 10 -3.97 4.39 7.33
C VAL A 10 -2.99 3.55 8.13
N PRO A 11 -3.39 2.39 8.66
CA PRO A 11 -2.44 1.44 9.20
C PRO A 11 -1.34 1.16 8.19
N GLY A 12 -0.10 0.93 8.66
CA GLY A 12 1.04 0.65 7.78
C GLY A 12 0.83 -0.61 6.91
N PRO A 13 1.81 -0.98 6.09
CA PRO A 13 1.67 -2.08 5.13
C PRO A 13 1.53 -3.43 5.81
N VAL A 14 0.77 -4.31 5.20
CA VAL A 14 0.77 -5.74 5.50
C VAL A 14 1.78 -6.43 4.60
N PHE A 15 2.73 -7.17 5.18
CA PHE A 15 3.64 -8.00 4.39
C PHE A 15 2.98 -9.35 4.10
N VAL A 16 2.97 -9.71 2.82
CA VAL A 16 2.40 -10.95 2.31
C VAL A 16 3.53 -11.85 1.86
N TYR A 17 3.73 -12.95 2.55
CA TYR A 17 4.78 -13.91 2.24
C TYR A 17 4.19 -15.02 1.36
N SER A 18 4.53 -15.01 0.07
CA SER A 18 4.00 -16.00 -0.86
C SER A 18 4.76 -17.32 -0.79
N GLY A 19 4.14 -18.37 -1.29
CA GLY A 19 4.64 -19.72 -1.26
C GLY A 19 5.46 -20.13 -2.48
N PHE A 20 5.44 -21.44 -2.73
CA PHE A 20 6.08 -22.09 -3.87
C PHE A 20 5.54 -21.51 -5.20
N GLY A 21 6.43 -21.43 -6.20
CA GLY A 21 6.11 -20.85 -7.52
C GLY A 21 6.78 -19.50 -7.76
N SER A 22 7.31 -18.84 -6.71
CA SER A 22 8.05 -17.59 -6.82
C SER A 22 9.52 -17.75 -7.19
N GLN A 23 10.05 -18.99 -7.14
CA GLN A 23 11.45 -19.30 -7.45
C GLN A 23 11.78 -19.11 -8.93
N HIS A 24 13.00 -18.64 -9.16
CA HIS A 24 13.60 -18.59 -10.49
C HIS A 24 15.13 -18.71 -10.37
N ARG A 25 15.79 -19.18 -11.45
CA ARG A 25 17.20 -19.55 -11.43
C ARG A 25 18.15 -18.52 -10.85
N LYS A 26 17.90 -17.23 -11.07
CA LYS A 26 18.76 -16.13 -10.60
C LYS A 26 18.21 -15.38 -9.39
N MET A 27 17.26 -15.94 -8.68
CA MET A 27 16.73 -15.29 -7.48
C MET A 27 17.84 -15.07 -6.46
N ALA A 28 17.83 -13.92 -5.81
CA ALA A 28 18.83 -13.43 -4.86
C ALA A 28 20.22 -13.07 -5.42
N LYS A 29 20.66 -13.57 -6.58
CA LYS A 29 22.01 -13.33 -7.12
C LYS A 29 22.35 -11.84 -7.22
N ASP A 30 21.45 -11.07 -7.82
CA ASP A 30 21.65 -9.63 -7.99
C ASP A 30 21.51 -8.88 -6.65
N MET A 31 20.66 -9.37 -5.74
CA MET A 31 20.54 -8.81 -4.38
C MET A 31 21.80 -9.02 -3.53
N ILE A 32 22.44 -10.19 -3.64
CA ILE A 32 23.73 -10.48 -2.98
C ILE A 32 24.80 -9.50 -3.46
N ALA A 33 24.84 -9.20 -4.75
CA ALA A 33 25.76 -8.24 -5.32
C ALA A 33 25.44 -6.78 -4.93
N LEU A 34 24.16 -6.45 -4.81
CA LEU A 34 23.67 -5.09 -4.51
C LEU A 34 23.83 -4.71 -3.04
N SER A 35 23.48 -5.59 -2.12
CA SER A 35 23.36 -5.27 -0.69
C SER A 35 24.25 -6.16 0.18
N PRO A 36 25.33 -5.61 0.74
CA PRO A 36 26.17 -6.33 1.71
C PRO A 36 25.37 -6.82 2.93
N GLN A 37 24.35 -6.08 3.35
CA GLN A 37 23.51 -6.44 4.48
C GLN A 37 22.61 -7.63 4.15
N PHE A 38 21.98 -7.63 2.98
CA PHE A 38 21.20 -8.79 2.50
C PHE A 38 22.12 -10.03 2.39
N LYS A 39 23.30 -9.86 1.80
CA LYS A 39 24.28 -10.92 1.68
C LYS A 39 24.68 -11.50 3.04
N ALA A 40 25.07 -10.66 3.99
CA ALA A 40 25.46 -11.10 5.33
C ALA A 40 24.34 -11.88 6.03
N ARG A 41 23.09 -11.40 5.90
CA ARG A 41 21.94 -12.12 6.46
C ARG A 41 21.72 -13.47 5.81
N LEU A 42 21.82 -13.53 4.49
CA LEU A 42 21.68 -14.79 3.78
C LEU A 42 22.81 -15.79 4.15
N GLU A 43 24.06 -15.31 4.35
CA GLU A 43 25.17 -16.12 4.84
C GLU A 43 24.97 -16.69 6.25
N GLU A 44 24.26 -15.95 7.12
CA GLU A 44 23.88 -16.46 8.44
C GLU A 44 22.87 -17.59 8.35
N LEU A 45 21.81 -17.40 7.52
CA LEU A 45 20.76 -18.40 7.31
C LEU A 45 21.30 -19.63 6.58
N ASP A 46 22.22 -19.45 5.65
CA ASP A 46 22.85 -20.52 4.88
C ASP A 46 23.61 -21.52 5.76
N LYS A 47 24.24 -21.05 6.85
CA LYS A 47 24.90 -21.92 7.83
C LYS A 47 23.92 -22.89 8.51
N ILE A 48 22.69 -22.44 8.73
CA ILE A 48 21.64 -23.28 9.32
C ILE A 48 21.22 -24.32 8.29
N VAL A 49 21.05 -23.93 7.03
CA VAL A 49 20.69 -24.83 5.94
C VAL A 49 21.77 -25.88 5.70
N ASP A 50 23.04 -25.50 5.68
CA ASP A 50 24.18 -26.42 5.56
C ASP A 50 24.20 -27.44 6.70
N PHE A 51 23.91 -26.99 7.92
CA PHE A 51 23.84 -27.88 9.09
C PHE A 51 22.64 -28.82 9.04
N GLU A 52 21.44 -28.32 8.71
CA GLU A 52 20.19 -29.10 8.75
C GLU A 52 19.96 -29.97 7.50
N SER A 53 20.42 -29.53 6.33
CA SER A 53 20.12 -30.15 5.05
C SER A 53 21.35 -30.61 4.27
N GLY A 54 22.57 -30.20 4.68
CA GLY A 54 23.82 -30.62 4.06
C GLY A 54 24.09 -29.99 2.67
N TRP A 55 23.44 -28.88 2.34
CA TRP A 55 23.66 -28.12 1.12
C TRP A 55 23.58 -26.60 1.39
N SER A 56 24.12 -25.79 0.48
CA SER A 56 24.23 -24.33 0.62
C SER A 56 23.32 -23.62 -0.40
N ILE A 57 22.53 -22.65 0.10
CA ILE A 57 21.74 -21.72 -0.74
C ILE A 57 22.68 -20.91 -1.63
N LEU A 58 23.81 -20.46 -1.08
CA LEU A 58 24.77 -19.61 -1.79
C LEU A 58 25.42 -20.36 -2.95
N ASP A 59 25.68 -21.66 -2.79
CA ASP A 59 26.22 -22.49 -3.86
C ASP A 59 25.22 -22.62 -5.01
N ILE A 60 23.95 -22.89 -4.69
CA ILE A 60 22.89 -22.96 -5.72
C ILE A 60 22.70 -21.62 -6.43
N VAL A 61 22.63 -20.52 -5.69
CA VAL A 61 22.44 -19.16 -6.27
C VAL A 61 23.59 -18.78 -7.20
N ASN A 62 24.81 -19.20 -6.89
CA ASN A 62 26.02 -18.90 -7.67
C ASN A 62 26.23 -19.85 -8.87
N ASP A 63 25.63 -21.02 -8.86
CA ASP A 63 25.71 -21.97 -9.98
C ASP A 63 24.61 -21.71 -11.00
N ASP A 64 24.96 -21.15 -12.14
CA ASP A 64 24.04 -20.87 -13.23
C ASP A 64 23.45 -22.12 -13.91
N ALA A 65 24.02 -23.31 -13.67
CA ALA A 65 23.54 -24.58 -14.20
C ALA A 65 22.50 -25.27 -13.30
N GLN A 66 22.44 -24.87 -12.03
CA GLN A 66 21.51 -25.43 -11.04
C GLN A 66 20.07 -25.00 -11.29
N THR A 67 19.15 -25.93 -10.99
CA THR A 67 17.71 -25.68 -10.95
C THR A 67 17.20 -25.97 -9.54
N TYR A 68 16.12 -25.29 -9.17
CA TYR A 68 15.47 -25.51 -7.89
C TYR A 68 14.45 -26.64 -8.01
N ASP A 69 14.58 -27.65 -7.15
CA ASP A 69 13.54 -28.66 -6.90
C ASP A 69 12.59 -28.20 -5.77
N THR A 70 11.74 -29.10 -5.29
CA THR A 70 10.76 -28.78 -4.25
C THR A 70 11.43 -28.39 -2.93
N GLU A 71 12.50 -29.11 -2.53
CA GLU A 71 13.21 -28.83 -1.28
C GLU A 71 13.99 -27.53 -1.37
N THR A 72 14.90 -27.43 -2.33
CA THR A 72 15.81 -26.28 -2.47
C THR A 72 15.07 -24.98 -2.75
N ALA A 73 13.96 -25.03 -3.51
CA ALA A 73 13.13 -23.86 -3.77
C ALA A 73 12.49 -23.32 -2.48
N GLN A 74 11.86 -24.18 -1.69
CA GLN A 74 11.14 -23.74 -0.49
C GLN A 74 12.09 -23.14 0.55
N VAL A 75 13.22 -23.78 0.82
CA VAL A 75 14.21 -23.30 1.77
C VAL A 75 14.84 -21.98 1.30
N ALA A 76 15.24 -21.88 0.03
CA ALA A 76 15.83 -20.67 -0.51
C ALA A 76 14.84 -19.49 -0.53
N ILE A 77 13.56 -19.72 -0.89
CA ILE A 77 12.53 -18.68 -0.83
C ILE A 77 12.36 -18.17 0.59
N THR A 78 12.26 -19.07 1.59
CA THR A 78 12.12 -18.67 3.00
C THR A 78 13.29 -17.81 3.47
N ALA A 79 14.52 -18.24 3.16
CA ALA A 79 15.72 -17.47 3.51
C ALA A 79 15.74 -16.07 2.85
N ILE A 80 15.37 -15.98 1.57
CA ILE A 80 15.27 -14.71 0.84
C ILE A 80 14.19 -13.81 1.45
N GLN A 81 13.03 -14.36 1.81
CA GLN A 81 11.94 -13.62 2.45
C GLN A 81 12.38 -13.03 3.79
N ILE A 82 13.07 -13.80 4.63
CA ILE A 82 13.64 -13.32 5.89
C ILE A 82 14.68 -12.21 5.63
N ALA A 83 15.62 -12.42 4.72
CA ALA A 83 16.67 -11.45 4.43
C ALA A 83 16.12 -10.14 3.83
N VAL A 84 15.08 -10.20 2.99
CA VAL A 84 14.38 -9.00 2.46
C VAL A 84 13.63 -8.29 3.57
N THR A 85 12.98 -9.01 4.48
CA THR A 85 12.28 -8.43 5.64
C THR A 85 13.24 -7.63 6.52
N ASP A 86 14.40 -8.19 6.83
CA ASP A 86 15.42 -7.52 7.64
C ASP A 86 16.04 -6.33 6.91
N LEU A 87 16.23 -6.43 5.60
CA LEU A 87 16.69 -5.32 4.78
C LEU A 87 15.68 -4.16 4.79
N LEU A 88 14.40 -4.43 4.59
CA LEU A 88 13.35 -3.41 4.66
C LEU A 88 13.26 -2.79 6.06
N ALA A 89 13.39 -3.61 7.10
CA ALA A 89 13.43 -3.12 8.48
C ALA A 89 14.61 -2.16 8.75
N SER A 90 15.78 -2.40 8.11
CA SER A 90 16.93 -1.50 8.21
C SER A 90 16.70 -0.15 7.52
N PHE A 91 15.81 -0.09 6.55
CA PHE A 91 15.37 1.15 5.90
C PHE A 91 14.20 1.82 6.65
N GLY A 92 13.87 1.36 7.86
CA GLY A 92 12.78 1.87 8.68
C GLY A 92 11.39 1.33 8.30
N VAL A 93 11.29 0.45 7.29
CA VAL A 93 10.03 -0.12 6.82
C VAL A 93 9.73 -1.43 7.54
N ARG A 94 8.71 -1.40 8.41
CA ARG A 94 8.26 -2.56 9.16
C ARG A 94 6.79 -2.84 8.86
N PRO A 95 6.36 -4.10 8.87
CA PRO A 95 4.94 -4.43 8.65
C PRO A 95 4.09 -4.00 9.85
N ALA A 96 2.89 -3.49 9.55
CA ALA A 96 1.84 -3.27 10.55
C ALA A 96 0.93 -4.50 10.70
N GLY A 97 1.10 -5.47 9.84
CA GLY A 97 0.50 -6.80 9.89
C GLY A 97 1.23 -7.73 8.94
N VAL A 98 1.09 -9.02 9.13
CA VAL A 98 1.66 -10.05 8.26
C VAL A 98 0.64 -11.10 7.89
N MET A 99 0.83 -11.75 6.75
CA MET A 99 0.15 -12.99 6.36
C MET A 99 1.07 -13.85 5.51
N GLY A 100 0.94 -15.15 5.61
CA GLY A 100 1.66 -16.10 4.79
C GLY A 100 0.73 -16.86 3.84
N MET A 101 1.28 -17.37 2.77
CA MET A 101 0.61 -18.30 1.86
C MET A 101 1.42 -19.59 1.82
N SER A 102 0.87 -20.69 2.37
CA SER A 102 1.59 -21.98 2.42
C SER A 102 2.91 -21.83 3.17
N MET A 103 4.02 -22.29 2.58
CA MET A 103 5.37 -22.15 3.17
C MET A 103 5.73 -20.70 3.56
N GLY A 104 5.12 -19.71 2.94
CA GLY A 104 5.33 -18.30 3.28
C GLY A 104 4.90 -17.96 4.71
N GLU A 105 4.09 -18.81 5.35
CA GLU A 105 3.72 -18.66 6.75
C GLU A 105 4.93 -18.72 7.69
N ILE A 106 5.98 -19.45 7.31
CA ILE A 106 7.23 -19.54 8.09
C ILE A 106 7.91 -18.17 8.20
N ALA A 107 8.06 -17.49 7.06
CA ALA A 107 8.63 -16.13 7.05
C ALA A 107 7.68 -15.09 7.68
N ALA A 108 6.36 -15.27 7.56
CA ALA A 108 5.37 -14.44 8.25
C ALA A 108 5.48 -14.58 9.78
N ALA A 109 5.63 -15.80 10.29
CA ALA A 109 5.84 -16.07 11.71
C ALA A 109 7.11 -15.41 12.25
N TYR A 110 8.21 -15.50 11.50
CA TYR A 110 9.44 -14.78 11.82
C TYR A 110 9.22 -13.26 11.87
N ALA A 111 8.62 -12.70 10.83
CA ALA A 111 8.36 -11.26 10.74
C ALA A 111 7.40 -10.74 11.82
N ALA A 112 6.49 -11.60 12.30
CA ALA A 112 5.61 -11.30 13.41
C ALA A 112 6.28 -11.45 14.79
N GLY A 113 7.48 -12.04 14.84
CA GLY A 113 8.22 -12.33 16.09
C GLY A 113 7.79 -13.61 16.79
N GLY A 114 6.95 -14.42 16.15
CA GLY A 114 6.41 -15.67 16.73
C GLY A 114 7.42 -16.81 16.80
N ILE A 115 8.50 -16.76 16.01
CA ILE A 115 9.62 -17.71 16.04
C ILE A 115 10.94 -16.98 15.77
N SER A 116 12.06 -17.62 16.08
CA SER A 116 13.40 -17.13 15.70
C SER A 116 13.69 -17.39 14.21
N ALA A 117 14.73 -16.77 13.69
CA ALA A 117 15.19 -17.07 12.33
C ALA A 117 15.77 -18.49 12.23
N GLU A 118 16.40 -18.97 13.30
CA GLU A 118 16.91 -20.33 13.40
C GLU A 118 15.75 -21.33 13.32
N ASP A 119 14.74 -21.18 14.16
CA ASP A 119 13.54 -22.05 14.12
C ASP A 119 12.84 -21.98 12.75
N ALA A 120 12.74 -20.79 12.16
CA ALA A 120 12.15 -20.64 10.83
C ALA A 120 12.90 -21.46 9.77
N MET A 121 14.24 -21.44 9.79
CA MET A 121 15.04 -22.23 8.84
C MET A 121 14.97 -23.73 9.14
N VAL A 122 14.96 -24.14 10.42
CA VAL A 122 14.77 -25.55 10.81
C VAL A 122 13.43 -26.09 10.28
N ILE A 123 12.32 -25.35 10.50
CA ILE A 123 11.00 -25.75 9.96
C ILE A 123 11.05 -25.84 8.44
N ALA A 124 11.63 -24.82 7.78
CA ALA A 124 11.71 -24.79 6.32
C ALA A 124 12.49 -25.98 5.76
N CYS A 125 13.66 -26.31 6.34
CA CYS A 125 14.50 -27.44 5.92
C CYS A 125 13.77 -28.76 6.07
N HIS A 126 13.27 -29.07 7.28
CA HIS A 126 12.64 -30.36 7.51
C HIS A 126 11.33 -30.54 6.74
N ARG A 127 10.48 -29.51 6.70
CA ARG A 127 9.24 -29.56 5.93
C ARG A 127 9.52 -29.72 4.44
N ALA A 128 10.46 -28.96 3.87
CA ALA A 128 10.76 -29.02 2.45
C ALA A 128 11.38 -30.36 2.05
N ARG A 129 12.32 -30.88 2.87
CA ARG A 129 12.91 -32.22 2.69
C ARG A 129 11.84 -33.30 2.66
N LEU A 130 10.99 -33.35 3.69
CA LEU A 130 9.94 -34.37 3.78
C LEU A 130 8.93 -34.30 2.62
N MET A 131 8.57 -33.10 2.18
CA MET A 131 7.72 -32.92 1.01
C MET A 131 8.42 -33.40 -0.27
N GLY A 132 9.71 -33.06 -0.46
CA GLY A 132 10.51 -33.51 -1.60
C GLY A 132 10.72 -35.02 -1.62
N GLU A 133 11.05 -35.66 -0.49
CA GLU A 133 11.18 -37.09 -0.34
C GLU A 133 9.85 -37.83 -0.58
N GLY A 134 8.75 -37.26 -0.01
CA GLY A 134 7.41 -37.77 -0.25
C GLY A 134 7.06 -37.73 -1.73
N GLU A 135 7.33 -36.64 -2.43
CA GLU A 135 7.12 -36.49 -3.86
C GLU A 135 7.97 -37.48 -4.67
N ALA A 136 9.24 -37.64 -4.30
CA ALA A 136 10.16 -38.54 -4.97
C ALA A 136 9.85 -40.05 -4.77
N SER A 137 9.20 -40.41 -3.68
CA SER A 137 8.82 -41.78 -3.35
C SER A 137 7.60 -42.28 -4.13
N LEU A 138 6.82 -41.39 -4.75
CA LEU A 138 5.60 -41.75 -5.47
C LEU A 138 5.91 -42.37 -6.81
N SER A 139 5.31 -43.53 -7.08
CA SER A 139 5.26 -44.09 -8.45
C SER A 139 4.40 -43.19 -9.36
N ASP A 140 4.56 -43.34 -10.68
CA ASP A 140 3.76 -42.55 -11.64
C ASP A 140 2.25 -42.69 -11.45
N ALA A 141 1.80 -43.83 -10.92
CA ALA A 141 0.39 -44.10 -10.64
C ALA A 141 -0.11 -43.42 -9.35
N GLU A 142 0.79 -43.14 -8.42
CA GLU A 142 0.49 -42.50 -7.11
C GLU A 142 0.70 -40.98 -7.13
N GLN A 143 1.27 -40.45 -8.22
CA GLN A 143 1.47 -39.01 -8.35
C GLN A 143 0.15 -38.26 -8.25
N GLY A 144 0.17 -37.21 -7.38
CA GLY A 144 -0.87 -36.22 -7.34
C GLY A 144 -0.70 -35.15 -8.42
N ALA A 145 -1.63 -34.24 -8.44
CA ALA A 145 -1.52 -32.97 -9.17
C ALA A 145 -2.22 -31.87 -8.41
N MET A 146 -1.87 -30.65 -8.77
CA MET A 146 -2.58 -29.45 -8.34
C MET A 146 -2.98 -28.61 -9.54
N ALA A 147 -4.08 -27.91 -9.44
CA ALA A 147 -4.54 -26.97 -10.47
C ALA A 147 -5.15 -25.71 -9.84
N VAL A 148 -4.92 -24.58 -10.47
CA VAL A 148 -5.69 -23.36 -10.19
C VAL A 148 -6.94 -23.41 -11.04
N VAL A 149 -8.11 -23.26 -10.41
CA VAL A 149 -9.42 -23.37 -11.07
C VAL A 149 -10.33 -22.22 -10.69
N GLU A 150 -11.17 -21.82 -11.64
CA GLU A 150 -12.23 -20.81 -11.43
C GLU A 150 -13.48 -21.48 -10.83
N LEU A 151 -13.32 -21.86 -9.55
CA LEU A 151 -14.38 -22.45 -8.73
C LEU A 151 -14.38 -21.79 -7.36
N SER A 152 -15.59 -21.58 -6.82
CA SER A 152 -15.79 -21.13 -5.43
C SER A 152 -15.58 -22.27 -4.43
N ALA A 153 -15.52 -21.94 -3.14
CA ALA A 153 -15.46 -22.95 -2.08
C ALA A 153 -16.68 -23.89 -2.09
N GLU A 154 -17.87 -23.35 -2.39
CA GLU A 154 -19.11 -24.12 -2.49
C GLU A 154 -19.05 -25.09 -3.70
N ASP A 155 -18.56 -24.61 -4.85
CA ASP A 155 -18.42 -25.44 -6.04
C ASP A 155 -17.48 -26.63 -5.78
N ILE A 156 -16.37 -26.38 -5.08
CA ILE A 156 -15.39 -27.43 -4.76
C ILE A 156 -15.97 -28.44 -3.77
N ALA A 157 -16.70 -27.98 -2.77
CA ALA A 157 -17.36 -28.86 -1.81
C ALA A 157 -18.43 -29.75 -2.47
N ALA A 158 -18.94 -29.37 -3.63
CA ALA A 158 -19.90 -30.14 -4.42
C ALA A 158 -19.25 -31.08 -5.45
N LEU A 159 -17.91 -31.08 -5.57
CA LEU A 159 -17.22 -32.02 -6.47
C LEU A 159 -17.30 -33.44 -5.90
N ASP A 160 -17.55 -34.39 -6.79
CA ASP A 160 -17.39 -35.81 -6.50
C ASP A 160 -15.92 -36.21 -6.63
N GLY A 161 -15.47 -37.21 -5.86
CA GLY A 161 -14.12 -37.75 -5.95
C GLY A 161 -13.19 -37.34 -4.80
N ASN A 162 -11.88 -37.41 -5.08
CA ASN A 162 -10.83 -37.17 -4.08
C ASN A 162 -10.06 -35.84 -4.29
N ILE A 163 -10.73 -34.87 -4.89
CA ILE A 163 -10.19 -33.54 -5.08
C ILE A 163 -10.44 -32.73 -3.81
N GLU A 164 -9.37 -32.19 -3.23
CA GLU A 164 -9.42 -31.36 -2.04
C GLU A 164 -9.01 -29.91 -2.37
N PRO A 165 -9.62 -28.89 -1.72
CA PRO A 165 -9.15 -27.52 -1.82
C PRO A 165 -7.80 -27.36 -1.10
N ALA A 166 -6.80 -26.84 -1.80
CA ALA A 166 -5.47 -26.62 -1.26
C ALA A 166 -5.23 -25.15 -0.88
N VAL A 167 -5.64 -24.20 -1.75
CA VAL A 167 -5.47 -22.76 -1.47
C VAL A 167 -6.69 -21.99 -1.95
N TYR A 168 -7.37 -21.32 -1.04
CA TYR A 168 -8.38 -20.32 -1.37
C TYR A 168 -7.67 -18.99 -1.68
N THR A 169 -7.35 -18.78 -2.95
CA THR A 169 -6.50 -17.67 -3.42
C THR A 169 -7.27 -16.35 -3.48
N GLY A 170 -8.54 -16.42 -3.85
CA GLY A 170 -9.44 -15.27 -3.99
C GLY A 170 -10.84 -15.69 -4.37
N PRO A 171 -11.81 -14.77 -4.38
CA PRO A 171 -13.20 -15.08 -4.72
C PRO A 171 -13.33 -15.77 -6.07
N GLY A 172 -13.92 -16.98 -6.06
CA GLY A 172 -14.10 -17.78 -7.26
C GLY A 172 -12.81 -18.34 -7.88
N MET A 173 -11.69 -18.31 -7.14
CA MET A 173 -10.41 -18.79 -7.63
C MET A 173 -9.74 -19.62 -6.54
N THR A 174 -9.62 -20.92 -6.77
CA THR A 174 -9.07 -21.87 -5.80
C THR A 174 -8.01 -22.75 -6.44
N THR A 175 -6.96 -23.06 -5.70
CA THR A 175 -6.05 -24.14 -6.05
C THR A 175 -6.58 -25.43 -5.43
N VAL A 176 -6.76 -26.43 -6.24
CA VAL A 176 -7.17 -27.78 -5.81
C VAL A 176 -6.01 -28.75 -5.95
N GLY A 177 -6.04 -29.83 -5.17
CA GLY A 177 -5.12 -30.93 -5.25
C GLY A 177 -5.84 -32.27 -5.11
N GLY A 178 -5.22 -33.33 -5.62
CA GLY A 178 -5.78 -34.67 -5.54
C GLY A 178 -5.06 -35.64 -6.47
N PRO A 179 -5.63 -36.85 -6.72
CA PRO A 179 -5.10 -37.81 -7.67
C PRO A 179 -4.93 -37.18 -9.05
N ARG A 180 -3.79 -37.44 -9.67
CA ARG A 180 -3.38 -36.75 -10.91
C ARG A 180 -4.46 -36.78 -12.00
N GLN A 181 -5.06 -37.95 -12.25
CA GLN A 181 -6.05 -38.06 -13.31
C GLN A 181 -7.31 -37.26 -13.02
N GLU A 182 -7.82 -37.31 -11.77
CA GLU A 182 -9.02 -36.56 -11.37
C GLU A 182 -8.82 -35.07 -11.54
N VAL A 183 -7.63 -34.55 -11.17
CA VAL A 183 -7.31 -33.12 -11.31
C VAL A 183 -7.21 -32.71 -12.78
N LEU A 184 -6.58 -33.56 -13.63
CA LEU A 184 -6.48 -33.27 -15.07
C LEU A 184 -7.84 -33.34 -15.77
N ASP A 185 -8.69 -34.29 -15.41
CA ASP A 185 -10.05 -34.42 -15.94
C ASP A 185 -10.89 -33.17 -15.52
N LEU A 186 -10.73 -32.69 -14.30
CA LEU A 186 -11.38 -31.45 -13.85
C LEU A 186 -10.92 -30.25 -14.68
N VAL A 187 -9.61 -30.12 -14.92
CA VAL A 187 -9.05 -29.04 -15.73
C VAL A 187 -9.63 -29.06 -17.15
N GLU A 188 -9.66 -30.26 -17.80
CA GLU A 188 -10.22 -30.42 -19.14
C GLU A 188 -11.72 -30.05 -19.17
N LYS A 189 -12.48 -30.53 -18.18
CA LYS A 189 -13.91 -30.19 -18.03
C LYS A 189 -14.14 -28.69 -17.93
N LEU A 190 -13.42 -28.01 -17.04
CA LEU A 190 -13.59 -26.56 -16.81
C LEU A 190 -13.18 -25.73 -18.03
N ASP A 191 -12.06 -26.11 -18.69
CA ASP A 191 -11.62 -25.46 -19.92
C ASP A 191 -12.70 -25.60 -21.03
N GLY A 192 -13.29 -26.79 -21.14
CA GLY A 192 -14.44 -27.06 -22.04
C GLY A 192 -15.69 -26.25 -21.71
N GLU A 193 -15.88 -25.86 -20.45
CA GLU A 193 -16.97 -24.98 -19.98
C GLU A 193 -16.64 -23.49 -20.16
N GLY A 194 -15.42 -23.17 -20.63
CA GLY A 194 -14.93 -21.79 -20.79
C GLY A 194 -14.52 -21.12 -19.46
N LYS A 195 -14.31 -21.89 -18.40
CA LYS A 195 -13.80 -21.42 -17.11
C LYS A 195 -12.27 -21.54 -17.08
N PHE A 196 -11.64 -20.65 -16.32
CA PHE A 196 -10.20 -20.74 -16.14
C PHE A 196 -9.83 -22.00 -15.34
N ALA A 197 -8.94 -22.83 -15.91
CA ALA A 197 -8.36 -23.97 -15.23
C ALA A 197 -6.93 -24.22 -15.75
N ARG A 198 -5.98 -24.36 -14.83
CA ARG A 198 -4.57 -24.58 -15.20
C ARG A 198 -3.89 -25.52 -14.24
N ALA A 199 -3.41 -26.65 -14.74
CA ALA A 199 -2.57 -27.56 -13.98
C ALA A 199 -1.23 -26.90 -13.62
N LEU A 200 -0.76 -27.15 -12.40
CA LEU A 200 0.54 -26.72 -11.90
C LEU A 200 1.59 -27.79 -12.18
N ASN A 201 2.84 -27.37 -12.33
CA ASN A 201 3.95 -28.31 -12.55
C ASN A 201 4.48 -28.83 -11.21
N VAL A 202 3.68 -29.64 -10.53
CA VAL A 202 4.00 -30.33 -9.28
C VAL A 202 3.57 -31.80 -9.37
N LYS A 203 4.22 -32.68 -8.60
CA LYS A 203 3.95 -34.13 -8.61
C LYS A 203 3.21 -34.60 -7.36
N ALA A 204 3.08 -33.74 -6.37
CA ALA A 204 2.35 -34.01 -5.14
C ALA A 204 1.28 -32.93 -4.89
N ALA A 205 0.22 -33.31 -4.17
CA ALA A 205 -0.86 -32.43 -3.78
C ALA A 205 -0.61 -31.89 -2.36
N GLY A 206 0.09 -30.78 -2.24
CA GLY A 206 0.26 -30.10 -0.96
C GLY A 206 -1.07 -29.60 -0.40
N HIS A 207 -1.17 -29.46 0.92
CA HIS A 207 -2.38 -29.03 1.64
C HIS A 207 -3.61 -29.92 1.44
N THR A 208 -3.37 -31.20 1.17
CA THR A 208 -4.38 -32.26 1.05
C THR A 208 -4.00 -33.45 1.91
N SER A 209 -4.84 -34.50 1.92
CA SER A 209 -4.54 -35.76 2.59
C SER A 209 -3.27 -36.46 2.08
N ALA A 210 -2.77 -36.09 0.90
CA ALA A 210 -1.52 -36.61 0.36
C ALA A 210 -0.27 -36.31 1.23
N VAL A 211 -0.32 -35.31 2.12
CA VAL A 211 0.79 -35.00 3.04
C VAL A 211 0.69 -35.69 4.40
N ASP A 212 -0.40 -36.42 4.69
CA ASP A 212 -0.59 -37.12 5.97
C ASP A 212 0.59 -38.03 6.35
N PRO A 213 1.23 -38.77 5.41
CA PRO A 213 2.34 -39.65 5.76
C PRO A 213 3.57 -38.96 6.35
N ILE A 214 3.82 -37.69 6.01
CA ILE A 214 5.01 -36.96 6.48
C ILE A 214 4.80 -36.24 7.83
N LEU A 215 3.57 -36.06 8.30
CA LEU A 215 3.25 -35.23 9.46
C LEU A 215 3.88 -35.75 10.76
N GLY A 216 3.95 -37.05 10.95
CA GLY A 216 4.57 -37.64 12.13
C GLY A 216 6.07 -37.37 12.24
N GLU A 217 6.78 -37.49 11.13
CA GLU A 217 8.21 -37.18 11.07
C GLU A 217 8.46 -35.67 11.18
N LEU A 218 7.63 -34.85 10.53
CA LEU A 218 7.70 -33.39 10.67
C LEU A 218 7.53 -32.96 12.13
N HIS A 219 6.52 -33.51 12.83
CA HIS A 219 6.31 -33.23 14.24
C HIS A 219 7.55 -33.57 15.09
N ALA A 220 8.14 -34.76 14.85
CA ALA A 220 9.34 -35.17 15.57
C ALA A 220 10.56 -34.27 15.27
N ALA A 221 10.69 -33.81 14.03
CA ALA A 221 11.81 -32.98 13.59
C ALA A 221 11.76 -31.54 14.17
N ILE A 222 10.56 -31.01 14.41
CA ILE A 222 10.37 -29.65 14.98
C ILE A 222 10.04 -29.65 16.46
N ALA A 223 10.10 -30.82 17.11
CA ALA A 223 9.77 -30.95 18.53
C ALA A 223 10.70 -30.12 19.41
N GLY A 224 10.12 -29.41 20.35
CA GLY A 224 10.85 -28.56 21.31
C GLY A 224 11.20 -27.16 20.79
N MET A 225 10.68 -26.75 19.65
CA MET A 225 10.77 -25.37 19.20
C MET A 225 9.99 -24.43 20.11
N GLU A 226 10.52 -23.24 20.34
CA GLU A 226 9.91 -22.27 21.23
C GLU A 226 9.05 -21.25 20.48
N ALA A 227 7.74 -21.41 20.55
CA ALA A 227 6.80 -20.39 20.10
C ALA A 227 6.88 -19.14 20.97
N LYS A 228 6.98 -17.97 20.35
CA LYS A 228 7.11 -16.67 21.03
C LYS A 228 5.84 -15.84 20.87
N PRO A 229 5.56 -14.91 21.82
CA PRO A 229 4.48 -13.96 21.65
C PRO A 229 4.71 -13.06 20.44
N LEU A 230 3.68 -12.90 19.59
CA LEU A 230 3.73 -12.01 18.45
C LEU A 230 3.98 -10.55 18.88
N HIS A 231 4.73 -9.81 18.10
CA HIS A 231 4.81 -8.34 18.22
C HIS A 231 4.07 -7.60 17.09
N THR A 232 3.69 -8.31 16.02
CA THR A 232 2.95 -7.78 14.88
C THR A 232 1.70 -8.65 14.66
N PRO A 233 0.53 -8.07 14.31
CA PRO A 233 -0.67 -8.83 14.01
C PRO A 233 -0.44 -9.84 12.88
N LEU A 234 -0.94 -11.06 13.04
CA LEU A 234 -0.94 -12.10 12.01
C LEU A 234 -2.38 -12.29 11.51
N PHE A 235 -2.61 -12.00 10.24
CA PHE A 235 -3.83 -12.36 9.53
C PHE A 235 -3.68 -13.80 9.06
N SER A 236 -4.28 -14.73 9.79
CA SER A 236 -4.00 -16.16 9.60
C SER A 236 -4.57 -16.68 8.29
N SER A 237 -3.72 -17.31 7.50
CA SER A 237 -4.14 -18.14 6.36
C SER A 237 -4.26 -19.62 6.74
N VAL A 238 -3.88 -19.99 7.95
CA VAL A 238 -3.96 -21.36 8.51
C VAL A 238 -5.28 -21.57 9.23
N ASP A 239 -5.62 -20.66 10.14
CA ASP A 239 -6.85 -20.72 10.93
C ASP A 239 -7.86 -19.72 10.34
N LYS A 240 -8.83 -20.24 9.62
CA LYS A 240 -9.82 -19.48 8.83
C LYS A 240 -10.48 -18.36 9.63
N GLY A 241 -10.47 -17.14 9.09
CA GLY A 241 -11.14 -15.97 9.68
C GLY A 241 -10.51 -15.46 10.97
N THR A 242 -9.30 -15.93 11.31
CA THR A 242 -8.64 -15.60 12.58
C THR A 242 -7.58 -14.52 12.38
N VAL A 243 -7.57 -13.53 13.27
CA VAL A 243 -6.51 -12.52 13.39
C VAL A 243 -5.87 -12.64 14.77
N TYR A 244 -4.62 -13.03 14.78
CA TYR A 244 -3.83 -13.12 16.02
C TYR A 244 -3.21 -11.76 16.33
N ARG A 245 -3.43 -11.27 17.54
CA ARG A 245 -2.96 -9.96 18.00
C ARG A 245 -1.57 -10.05 18.65
N PRO A 246 -0.82 -8.95 18.70
CA PRO A 246 0.41 -8.87 19.49
C PRO A 246 0.19 -9.36 20.92
N GLY A 247 1.17 -10.11 21.44
CA GLY A 247 1.12 -10.77 22.74
C GLY A 247 0.55 -12.19 22.71
N THR A 248 -0.06 -12.64 21.60
CA THR A 248 -0.54 -14.03 21.46
C THR A 248 0.63 -14.94 21.05
N THR A 249 0.74 -16.10 21.68
CA THR A 249 1.65 -17.19 21.26
C THR A 249 0.86 -18.16 20.38
N VAL A 250 1.34 -18.43 19.16
CA VAL A 250 0.57 -19.16 18.14
C VAL A 250 1.35 -20.32 17.55
N HIS A 251 2.64 -20.15 17.28
CA HIS A 251 3.43 -21.00 16.39
C HIS A 251 4.04 -22.22 17.13
N ASP A 252 3.19 -23.02 17.78
CA ASP A 252 3.57 -24.32 18.34
C ASP A 252 3.69 -25.42 17.25
N GLU A 253 4.10 -26.62 17.64
CA GLU A 253 4.26 -27.74 16.71
C GLU A 253 2.95 -28.06 15.98
N ASP A 254 1.81 -28.05 16.69
CA ASP A 254 0.49 -28.33 16.09
C ASP A 254 0.10 -27.28 15.04
N TYR A 255 0.51 -26.02 15.20
CA TYR A 255 0.30 -24.99 14.19
C TYR A 255 0.98 -25.33 12.86
N TRP A 256 2.21 -25.82 12.93
CA TRP A 256 2.98 -26.20 11.73
C TRP A 256 2.43 -27.45 11.02
N LEU A 257 1.88 -28.38 11.77
CA LEU A 257 1.18 -29.54 11.22
C LEU A 257 -0.11 -29.10 10.51
N ARG A 258 -0.91 -28.24 11.12
CA ARG A 258 -2.11 -27.66 10.48
C ARG A 258 -1.75 -26.85 9.23
N MET A 259 -0.71 -26.01 9.31
CA MET A 259 -0.22 -25.24 8.17
C MET A 259 0.20 -26.13 7.00
N THR A 260 0.79 -27.27 7.26
CA THR A 260 1.22 -28.20 6.22
C THR A 260 0.04 -28.98 5.63
N ARG A 261 -0.91 -29.39 6.46
CA ARG A 261 -2.00 -30.30 6.10
C ARG A 261 -3.25 -29.62 5.56
N HIS A 262 -3.66 -28.50 6.18
CA HIS A 262 -4.95 -27.89 5.85
C HIS A 262 -4.85 -26.89 4.69
N SER A 263 -6.02 -26.59 4.12
CA SER A 263 -6.14 -25.55 3.08
C SER A 263 -5.62 -24.19 3.55
N VAL A 264 -5.05 -23.45 2.64
CA VAL A 264 -4.58 -22.09 2.88
C VAL A 264 -5.71 -21.10 2.61
N TYR A 265 -6.09 -20.32 3.62
CA TYR A 265 -7.19 -19.33 3.56
C TYR A 265 -6.65 -17.92 3.26
N LEU A 266 -5.95 -17.74 2.12
CA LEU A 266 -5.36 -16.46 1.74
C LEU A 266 -6.43 -15.39 1.50
N GLN A 267 -7.57 -15.77 0.91
CA GLN A 267 -8.70 -14.86 0.72
C GLN A 267 -9.18 -14.30 2.05
N ASP A 268 -9.48 -15.17 3.02
CA ASP A 268 -10.00 -14.76 4.34
C ASP A 268 -9.01 -13.86 5.09
N ALA A 269 -7.71 -14.18 5.03
CA ALA A 269 -6.66 -13.35 5.63
C ALA A 269 -6.57 -11.96 4.98
N THR A 270 -6.72 -11.90 3.66
CA THR A 270 -6.72 -10.64 2.89
C THR A 270 -7.95 -9.79 3.21
N GLU A 271 -9.13 -10.39 3.27
CA GLU A 271 -10.37 -9.73 3.67
C GLU A 271 -10.27 -9.16 5.10
N ALA A 272 -9.71 -9.94 6.03
CA ALA A 272 -9.48 -9.50 7.40
C ALA A 272 -8.51 -8.31 7.48
N ALA A 273 -7.45 -8.28 6.66
CA ALA A 273 -6.53 -7.17 6.58
C ALA A 273 -7.22 -5.89 6.06
N PHE A 274 -8.04 -6.00 5.01
CA PHE A 274 -8.84 -4.87 4.51
C PHE A 274 -9.88 -4.40 5.52
N ALA A 275 -10.54 -5.32 6.23
CA ALA A 275 -11.49 -4.98 7.29
C ALA A 275 -10.83 -4.28 8.48
N ALA A 276 -9.56 -4.58 8.77
CA ALA A 276 -8.75 -3.89 9.76
C ALA A 276 -8.27 -2.49 9.30
N GLY A 277 -8.61 -2.07 8.09
CA GLY A 277 -8.30 -0.74 7.56
C GLY A 277 -7.00 -0.66 6.76
N HIS A 278 -6.26 -1.76 6.59
CA HIS A 278 -5.08 -1.77 5.75
C HIS A 278 -5.49 -1.61 4.28
N ASN A 279 -4.69 -0.86 3.52
CA ASN A 279 -4.88 -0.73 2.07
C ASN A 279 -3.57 -0.97 1.29
N GLN A 280 -2.48 -1.26 1.98
CA GLN A 280 -1.18 -1.55 1.38
C GLN A 280 -0.79 -2.98 1.69
N LEU A 281 -0.70 -3.81 0.67
CA LEU A 281 -0.24 -5.19 0.75
C LEU A 281 1.07 -5.29 -0.04
N VAL A 282 2.14 -5.73 0.60
CA VAL A 282 3.47 -5.83 0.01
C VAL A 282 3.88 -7.30 -0.05
N GLU A 283 3.92 -7.86 -1.24
CA GLU A 283 4.39 -9.23 -1.43
C GLU A 283 5.91 -9.32 -1.28
N ILE A 284 6.34 -10.12 -0.31
CA ILE A 284 7.75 -10.39 0.00
C ILE A 284 8.10 -11.77 -0.58
N SER A 285 8.70 -11.76 -1.74
CA SER A 285 9.08 -12.99 -2.46
C SER A 285 10.11 -12.68 -3.56
N PRO A 286 10.83 -13.68 -4.10
CA PRO A 286 11.70 -13.49 -5.26
C PRO A 286 10.97 -13.04 -6.52
N ASN A 287 9.69 -13.40 -6.65
CA ASN A 287 8.80 -12.99 -7.73
C ASN A 287 7.35 -13.05 -7.25
N PRO A 288 6.53 -12.03 -7.50
CA PRO A 288 5.15 -12.01 -7.01
C PRO A 288 4.30 -13.10 -7.68
N VAL A 289 3.57 -13.84 -6.84
CA VAL A 289 2.64 -14.91 -7.27
C VAL A 289 1.28 -14.79 -6.57
N ALA A 290 1.18 -14.02 -5.49
CA ALA A 290 -0.06 -13.81 -4.74
C ALA A 290 -0.89 -12.62 -5.26
N LEU A 291 -0.28 -11.67 -5.96
CA LEU A 291 -0.93 -10.40 -6.35
C LEU A 291 -2.26 -10.56 -7.07
N MET A 292 -2.41 -11.58 -7.92
CA MET A 292 -3.68 -11.82 -8.65
C MET A 292 -4.83 -12.14 -7.69
N GLY A 293 -4.59 -13.01 -6.70
CA GLY A 293 -5.58 -13.34 -5.68
C GLY A 293 -5.91 -12.17 -4.78
N LEU A 294 -4.87 -11.44 -4.35
CA LEU A 294 -5.04 -10.22 -3.55
C LEU A 294 -5.88 -9.17 -4.30
N MET A 295 -5.64 -8.99 -5.60
CA MET A 295 -6.38 -8.08 -6.44
C MET A 295 -7.86 -8.51 -6.60
N SER A 296 -8.09 -9.79 -6.85
CA SER A 296 -9.44 -10.34 -6.94
C SER A 296 -10.22 -10.12 -5.64
N THR A 297 -9.59 -10.37 -4.50
CA THR A 297 -10.18 -10.13 -3.18
C THR A 297 -10.45 -8.65 -2.93
N ALA A 298 -9.49 -7.76 -3.24
CA ALA A 298 -9.67 -6.31 -3.10
C ALA A 298 -10.87 -5.81 -3.93
N PHE A 299 -10.99 -6.29 -5.16
CA PHE A 299 -12.11 -5.95 -6.04
C PHE A 299 -13.45 -6.44 -5.48
N ALA A 300 -13.50 -7.67 -4.99
CA ALA A 300 -14.73 -8.28 -4.46
C ALA A 300 -15.26 -7.56 -3.21
N VAL A 301 -14.34 -7.11 -2.32
CA VAL A 301 -14.73 -6.34 -1.11
C VAL A 301 -14.83 -4.83 -1.36
N GLY A 302 -14.73 -4.37 -2.62
CA GLY A 302 -14.86 -2.96 -2.98
C GLY A 302 -13.72 -2.07 -2.48
N LYS A 303 -12.53 -2.61 -2.25
CA LYS A 303 -11.35 -1.88 -1.75
C LYS A 303 -10.60 -1.21 -2.91
N ALA A 304 -11.21 -0.16 -3.48
CA ALA A 304 -10.69 0.55 -4.65
C ALA A 304 -9.36 1.29 -4.41
N ASP A 305 -9.04 1.58 -3.15
CA ASP A 305 -7.80 2.23 -2.72
C ASP A 305 -6.67 1.25 -2.40
N ALA A 306 -6.87 -0.05 -2.61
CA ALA A 306 -5.85 -1.07 -2.36
C ALA A 306 -4.62 -0.86 -3.24
N GLN A 307 -3.46 -0.84 -2.59
CA GLN A 307 -2.15 -0.78 -3.21
C GLN A 307 -1.47 -2.15 -3.06
N LEU A 308 -1.35 -2.86 -4.17
CA LEU A 308 -0.71 -4.17 -4.21
C LEU A 308 0.71 -3.98 -4.73
N LEU A 309 1.67 -4.16 -3.85
CA LEU A 309 3.08 -3.88 -4.08
C LEU A 309 3.88 -5.18 -3.96
N TYR A 310 5.13 -5.16 -4.40
CA TYR A 310 6.06 -6.28 -4.26
C TYR A 310 7.48 -5.76 -3.99
N ALA A 311 8.28 -6.57 -3.30
CA ALA A 311 9.67 -6.21 -3.02
C ALA A 311 10.60 -6.51 -4.19
N LEU A 312 10.49 -7.71 -4.76
CA LEU A 312 11.31 -8.16 -5.88
C LEU A 312 10.43 -8.71 -7.01
N LYS A 313 10.97 -8.69 -8.22
CA LYS A 313 10.30 -9.25 -9.40
C LYS A 313 11.32 -9.79 -10.39
N ARG A 314 11.08 -10.97 -10.91
CA ARG A 314 11.89 -11.61 -11.95
C ARG A 314 12.05 -10.67 -13.16
N LYS A 315 13.27 -10.56 -13.68
CA LYS A 315 13.64 -9.71 -14.83
C LYS A 315 13.51 -8.20 -14.59
N VAL A 316 13.35 -7.76 -13.35
CA VAL A 316 13.45 -6.36 -12.96
C VAL A 316 14.71 -6.20 -12.12
N ASP A 317 15.46 -5.14 -12.32
CA ASP A 317 16.62 -4.82 -11.50
C ASP A 317 16.20 -4.65 -10.03
N PRO A 318 16.85 -5.30 -9.06
CA PRO A 318 16.44 -5.23 -7.67
C PRO A 318 16.54 -3.81 -7.09
N THR A 319 17.47 -2.97 -7.58
CA THR A 319 17.54 -1.56 -7.17
C THR A 319 16.30 -0.82 -7.61
N GLU A 320 15.88 -1.00 -8.87
CA GLU A 320 14.66 -0.39 -9.40
C GLU A 320 13.44 -0.86 -8.61
N SER A 321 13.33 -2.17 -8.36
CA SER A 321 12.22 -2.78 -7.65
C SER A 321 12.11 -2.25 -6.21
N LEU A 322 13.22 -2.24 -5.46
CA LEU A 322 13.23 -1.76 -4.08
C LEU A 322 12.99 -0.26 -3.98
N LEU A 323 13.61 0.55 -4.85
CA LEU A 323 13.39 2.00 -4.85
C LEU A 323 11.95 2.37 -5.24
N ASP A 324 11.34 1.65 -6.17
CA ASP A 324 9.92 1.83 -6.52
C ASP A 324 9.02 1.52 -5.30
N LEU A 325 9.27 0.39 -4.62
CA LEU A 325 8.56 0.02 -3.39
C LEU A 325 8.72 1.09 -2.30
N LEU A 326 9.97 1.45 -1.97
CA LEU A 326 10.25 2.44 -0.92
C LEU A 326 9.64 3.79 -1.24
N SER A 327 9.68 4.21 -2.51
CA SER A 327 9.07 5.46 -2.96
C SER A 327 7.55 5.46 -2.79
N LYS A 328 6.89 4.35 -3.14
CA LYS A 328 5.44 4.20 -2.98
C LYS A 328 5.02 4.20 -1.51
N LEU A 329 5.77 3.50 -0.67
CA LEU A 329 5.53 3.47 0.78
C LEU A 329 5.75 4.84 1.41
N TYR A 330 6.83 5.56 1.02
CA TYR A 330 7.10 6.91 1.50
C TYR A 330 6.00 7.90 1.11
N VAL A 331 5.58 7.88 -0.16
CA VAL A 331 4.47 8.72 -0.65
C VAL A 331 3.16 8.42 0.09
N ALA A 332 2.98 7.20 0.56
CA ALA A 332 1.83 6.80 1.37
C ALA A 332 1.99 7.12 2.88
N GLY A 333 3.07 7.78 3.28
CA GLY A 333 3.28 8.25 4.65
C GLY A 333 4.10 7.33 5.55
N MET A 334 4.70 6.26 5.00
CA MET A 334 5.58 5.40 5.78
C MET A 334 6.93 6.08 6.05
N PRO A 335 7.49 5.92 7.26
CA PRO A 335 8.80 6.44 7.59
C PRO A 335 9.89 5.61 6.88
N VAL A 336 10.40 6.09 5.74
CA VAL A 336 11.55 5.48 5.06
C VAL A 336 12.81 6.24 5.45
N ASP A 337 13.81 5.54 5.97
CA ASP A 337 15.12 6.10 6.27
C ASP A 337 15.98 6.15 5.00
N PHE A 338 15.87 7.24 4.25
CA PHE A 338 16.69 7.45 3.06
C PHE A 338 18.18 7.60 3.35
N GLY A 339 18.57 7.94 4.59
CA GLY A 339 19.96 7.94 5.01
C GLY A 339 20.54 6.52 5.05
N ALA A 340 19.73 5.54 5.50
CA ALA A 340 20.10 4.13 5.47
C ALA A 340 20.10 3.59 4.02
N VAL A 341 19.21 4.05 3.15
CA VAL A 341 19.12 3.60 1.74
C VAL A 341 20.29 4.11 0.90
N PHE A 342 20.61 5.41 1.00
CA PHE A 342 21.61 6.06 0.14
C PHE A 342 22.96 6.34 0.83
N GLY A 343 23.06 6.08 2.12
CA GLY A 343 24.20 6.42 2.92
C GLY A 343 24.26 7.92 3.29
N SER A 344 25.24 8.28 4.11
CA SER A 344 25.50 9.67 4.49
C SER A 344 26.33 10.38 3.42
N GLY A 345 25.87 11.52 2.94
CA GLY A 345 26.58 12.39 2.01
C GLY A 345 26.86 13.77 2.64
N ALA A 346 27.78 14.50 2.04
CA ALA A 346 27.97 15.92 2.38
C ALA A 346 26.72 16.72 1.92
N ARG A 347 26.26 17.63 2.80
CA ARG A 347 25.21 18.57 2.40
C ARG A 347 25.75 19.51 1.34
N VAL A 348 25.16 19.49 0.17
CA VAL A 348 25.48 20.41 -0.93
C VAL A 348 24.34 21.41 -1.10
N GLU A 349 24.69 22.64 -1.46
CA GLU A 349 23.68 23.60 -1.91
C GLU A 349 23.11 23.15 -3.23
N ALA A 350 21.83 22.79 -3.25
CA ALA A 350 21.12 22.53 -4.50
C ALA A 350 20.90 23.85 -5.25
N PRO A 351 21.04 23.87 -6.56
CA PRO A 351 20.70 25.06 -7.34
C PRO A 351 19.22 25.39 -7.10
N TYR A 352 18.97 26.68 -6.79
CA TYR A 352 17.59 27.13 -6.65
C TYR A 352 16.82 26.90 -7.95
N THR A 353 15.55 26.55 -7.83
CA THR A 353 14.66 26.49 -8.99
C THR A 353 14.68 27.84 -9.71
N GLN A 354 15.17 27.85 -10.93
CA GLN A 354 15.09 29.02 -11.78
C GLN A 354 13.64 29.15 -12.28
N PHE A 355 12.88 29.99 -11.60
CA PHE A 355 11.54 30.30 -12.07
C PHE A 355 11.66 31.06 -13.40
N ASN A 356 11.05 30.56 -14.45
CA ASN A 356 10.80 31.34 -15.67
C ASN A 356 9.69 32.35 -15.31
N ARG A 357 10.11 33.48 -14.75
CA ARG A 357 9.19 34.53 -14.28
C ARG A 357 8.58 35.21 -15.50
N GLN A 358 7.35 34.82 -15.79
CA GLN A 358 6.51 35.58 -16.73
C GLN A 358 5.58 36.48 -15.90
N ARG A 359 5.38 37.69 -16.40
CA ARG A 359 4.48 38.66 -15.79
C ARG A 359 3.05 38.27 -16.18
N PHE A 360 2.36 37.60 -15.23
CA PHE A 360 0.94 37.24 -15.39
C PHE A 360 -0.02 38.29 -14.80
N TRP A 361 0.50 39.46 -14.45
CA TRP A 361 -0.39 40.54 -14.09
C TRP A 361 -1.26 40.83 -15.29
N THR A 362 -2.55 40.56 -15.22
CA THR A 362 -3.48 41.30 -16.05
C THR A 362 -3.15 42.75 -15.81
N ASN A 363 -2.98 43.55 -16.88
CA ASN A 363 -3.14 44.98 -16.77
C ASN A 363 -4.59 45.21 -16.32
N ALA A 364 -4.86 44.96 -15.01
CA ALA A 364 -5.85 45.75 -14.37
C ALA A 364 -5.41 47.14 -14.72
N ARG A 365 -6.08 47.76 -15.65
CA ARG A 365 -5.93 49.19 -15.85
C ARG A 365 -5.97 49.74 -14.43
N PRO A 366 -4.93 50.47 -13.97
CA PRO A 366 -5.16 51.33 -12.82
C PRO A 366 -6.42 52.03 -13.29
N SER A 367 -7.49 51.93 -12.47
CA SER A 367 -8.72 52.67 -12.73
C SER A 367 -8.27 53.99 -13.26
N ALA A 368 -8.39 54.17 -14.61
CA ALA A 368 -7.76 55.29 -15.31
C ALA A 368 -8.37 56.47 -14.61
N GLY A 369 -7.57 57.22 -13.84
CA GLY A 369 -8.04 58.09 -12.85
C GLY A 369 -9.28 58.79 -13.30
N VAL A 370 -10.40 58.38 -12.83
CA VAL A 370 -11.56 59.23 -12.72
C VAL A 370 -11.13 60.18 -11.64
N SER A 371 -10.40 61.21 -12.09
CA SER A 371 -10.01 62.31 -11.20
C SER A 371 -11.30 62.98 -10.83
N GLY A 372 -11.63 62.87 -9.56
CA GLY A 372 -12.82 63.53 -9.00
C GLY A 372 -13.77 62.51 -8.32
N LEU A 373 -14.63 63.07 -7.49
CA LEU A 373 -15.66 62.28 -6.80
C LEU A 373 -16.82 61.95 -7.71
N PRO A 374 -17.49 60.82 -7.50
CA PRO A 374 -17.27 59.81 -6.43
C PRO A 374 -16.25 58.75 -6.73
N GLY A 375 -15.46 58.86 -7.86
CA GLY A 375 -14.49 57.86 -8.22
C GLY A 375 -14.98 56.85 -9.28
N ALA A 376 -14.26 55.70 -9.42
CA ALA A 376 -14.58 54.67 -10.38
C ALA A 376 -15.83 53.87 -9.99
N ARG A 377 -16.82 53.82 -10.88
CA ARG A 377 -18.12 53.14 -10.65
C ARG A 377 -18.03 51.64 -10.94
N VAL A 378 -18.61 50.86 -10.05
CA VAL A 378 -18.83 49.43 -10.20
C VAL A 378 -20.30 49.11 -9.93
N ASN A 379 -20.96 48.43 -10.85
CA ASN A 379 -22.31 47.92 -10.61
C ASN A 379 -22.26 46.59 -9.89
N LEU A 380 -22.97 46.49 -8.78
CA LEU A 380 -23.08 45.29 -7.95
C LEU A 380 -24.43 44.59 -8.20
N PRO A 381 -24.58 43.30 -7.82
CA PRO A 381 -25.87 42.63 -7.83
C PRO A 381 -26.95 43.38 -7.01
N GLU A 382 -28.20 43.07 -7.25
CA GLU A 382 -29.37 43.65 -6.55
C GLU A 382 -29.55 45.16 -6.74
N GLY A 383 -29.03 45.72 -7.84
CA GLY A 383 -29.18 47.16 -8.12
C GLY A 383 -28.30 48.10 -7.27
N LYS A 384 -27.34 47.54 -6.51
CA LYS A 384 -26.37 48.30 -5.77
C LYS A 384 -25.29 48.89 -6.67
N VAL A 385 -24.74 50.03 -6.31
CA VAL A 385 -23.63 50.67 -7.03
C VAL A 385 -22.53 50.93 -6.02
N ALA A 386 -21.29 50.61 -6.38
CA ALA A 386 -20.12 50.99 -5.60
C ALA A 386 -19.24 51.98 -6.38
N PHE A 387 -18.56 52.82 -5.66
CA PHE A 387 -17.53 53.73 -6.18
C PHE A 387 -16.24 53.51 -5.41
N SER A 388 -15.11 53.51 -6.11
CA SER A 388 -13.77 53.47 -5.49
C SER A 388 -13.07 54.77 -5.79
N THR A 389 -12.58 55.45 -4.73
CA THR A 389 -11.79 56.68 -4.81
C THR A 389 -10.63 56.63 -3.80
N ASN A 390 -9.67 57.55 -3.94
CA ASN A 390 -8.66 57.74 -2.90
C ASN A 390 -9.12 58.81 -1.91
N ALA A 391 -8.87 58.61 -0.62
CA ALA A 391 -9.25 59.53 0.42
C ALA A 391 -8.69 60.95 0.25
N ASP A 392 -7.48 61.06 -0.30
CA ASP A 392 -6.82 62.36 -0.61
C ASP A 392 -7.50 63.15 -1.72
N GLN A 393 -8.42 62.57 -2.47
CA GLN A 393 -9.20 63.26 -3.50
C GLN A 393 -10.50 63.86 -2.98
N ALA A 394 -10.84 63.59 -1.71
CA ALA A 394 -12.07 64.08 -1.13
C ALA A 394 -11.80 65.07 0.02
N PRO A 395 -12.46 66.21 0.06
CA PRO A 395 -12.31 67.16 1.17
C PRO A 395 -12.96 66.67 2.49
N SER A 396 -13.91 65.76 2.40
CA SER A 396 -14.60 65.14 3.56
C SER A 396 -15.36 63.88 3.13
N ALA A 397 -15.75 63.05 4.11
CA ALA A 397 -16.61 61.90 3.86
C ALA A 397 -17.97 62.30 3.30
N LEU A 398 -18.51 63.43 3.78
CA LEU A 398 -19.76 63.99 3.30
C LEU A 398 -19.72 64.35 1.79
N ALA A 399 -18.59 64.90 1.32
CA ALA A 399 -18.43 65.22 -0.09
C ALA A 399 -18.41 63.95 -0.99
N ILE A 400 -17.94 62.83 -0.44
CA ILE A 400 -18.05 61.53 -1.13
C ILE A 400 -19.48 61.04 -1.21
N VAL A 401 -20.23 61.17 -0.08
CA VAL A 401 -21.66 60.82 0.00
C VAL A 401 -22.48 61.62 -0.99
N GLU A 402 -22.30 62.96 -1.03
CA GLU A 402 -23.00 63.85 -1.95
C GLU A 402 -22.71 63.49 -3.42
N ALA A 403 -21.44 63.33 -3.75
CA ALA A 403 -21.04 63.00 -5.11
C ALA A 403 -21.55 61.60 -5.58
N ALA A 404 -21.56 60.62 -4.69
CA ALA A 404 -22.06 59.27 -4.99
C ALA A 404 -23.60 59.27 -5.16
N ALA A 405 -24.30 60.01 -4.31
CA ALA A 405 -25.74 60.17 -4.42
C ALA A 405 -26.12 60.88 -5.74
N GLU A 406 -25.48 61.97 -6.07
CA GLU A 406 -25.73 62.74 -7.33
C GLU A 406 -25.40 61.87 -8.56
N ALA A 407 -24.32 61.09 -8.50
CA ALA A 407 -23.91 60.22 -9.63
C ALA A 407 -24.90 59.09 -9.90
N VAL A 408 -25.64 58.63 -8.87
CA VAL A 408 -26.66 57.57 -9.01
C VAL A 408 -28.04 58.13 -9.34
N LYS A 409 -28.41 59.25 -8.68
CA LYS A 409 -29.68 59.92 -8.90
C LYS A 409 -29.48 61.44 -8.92
N PRO A 410 -29.40 62.06 -10.07
CA PRO A 410 -29.28 63.51 -10.18
C PRO A 410 -30.37 64.26 -9.43
N GLY A 411 -29.98 65.28 -8.68
CA GLY A 411 -30.86 66.05 -7.84
C GLY A 411 -31.28 65.41 -6.51
N ALA A 412 -30.57 64.35 -6.11
CA ALA A 412 -30.73 63.73 -4.79
C ALA A 412 -30.46 64.72 -3.66
N ARG A 413 -31.28 64.71 -2.59
CA ARG A 413 -31.09 65.52 -1.41
C ARG A 413 -30.76 64.62 -0.23
N ILE A 414 -29.71 64.96 0.52
CA ILE A 414 -29.38 64.31 1.79
C ILE A 414 -30.43 64.68 2.82
N ILE A 415 -31.03 63.71 3.45
CA ILE A 415 -32.03 63.90 4.51
C ILE A 415 -31.40 63.75 5.89
N ALA A 416 -30.46 62.85 6.02
CA ALA A 416 -29.69 62.60 7.24
C ALA A 416 -28.30 62.09 6.86
N THR A 417 -27.31 62.33 7.70
CA THR A 417 -25.95 61.81 7.58
C THR A 417 -25.41 61.55 8.99
N GLU A 418 -24.62 60.49 9.11
CA GLU A 418 -23.92 60.14 10.36
C GLU A 418 -22.45 59.88 10.01
N GLU A 419 -21.52 60.52 10.72
CA GLU A 419 -20.07 60.26 10.62
C GLU A 419 -19.67 59.38 11.79
N HIS A 420 -19.03 58.22 11.47
CA HIS A 420 -18.60 57.24 12.44
C HIS A 420 -17.10 57.26 12.71
N ALA A 421 -16.31 57.73 11.73
CA ALA A 421 -14.86 57.86 11.85
C ALA A 421 -14.33 58.98 10.93
N ASP A 422 -13.15 59.47 11.21
CA ASP A 422 -12.44 60.42 10.33
C ASP A 422 -12.02 59.76 9.03
N LEU A 423 -12.15 60.47 7.91
CA LEU A 423 -11.61 60.04 6.64
C LEU A 423 -10.08 59.91 6.73
N PRO A 424 -9.47 58.76 6.37
CA PRO A 424 -8.01 58.65 6.45
C PRO A 424 -7.34 59.65 5.49
N PRO A 425 -6.15 60.14 5.83
CA PRO A 425 -5.44 61.10 4.98
C PRO A 425 -5.00 60.55 3.64
N HIS A 426 -4.87 59.24 3.55
CA HIS A 426 -4.50 58.48 2.32
C HIS A 426 -5.14 57.10 2.34
N GLY A 427 -5.28 56.48 1.17
CA GLY A 427 -5.78 55.12 1.01
C GLY A 427 -7.07 55.06 0.20
N GLU A 428 -7.46 53.82 -0.12
CA GLU A 428 -8.66 53.57 -0.88
C GLU A 428 -9.92 53.67 -0.02
N VAL A 429 -10.93 54.29 -0.58
CA VAL A 429 -12.26 54.43 0.02
C VAL A 429 -13.29 53.83 -0.92
N THR A 430 -14.12 52.96 -0.40
CA THR A 430 -15.22 52.35 -1.15
C THR A 430 -16.56 52.93 -0.69
N THR A 431 -17.32 53.48 -1.58
CA THR A 431 -18.66 54.00 -1.33
C THR A 431 -19.69 53.08 -1.92
N VAL A 432 -20.65 52.63 -1.14
CA VAL A 432 -21.73 51.76 -1.56
C VAL A 432 -23.07 52.49 -1.55
N VAL A 433 -23.72 52.56 -2.69
CA VAL A 433 -25.07 53.16 -2.82
C VAL A 433 -26.07 52.03 -2.97
N ASN A 434 -27.04 51.99 -2.08
CA ASN A 434 -28.13 51.00 -2.13
C ASN A 434 -29.45 51.77 -2.40
N GLN A 435 -30.10 51.44 -3.54
CA GLN A 435 -31.37 52.01 -3.91
C GLN A 435 -32.55 51.23 -3.34
N SER A 436 -33.51 51.91 -2.74
CA SER A 436 -34.70 51.32 -2.19
C SER A 436 -35.98 52.09 -2.64
N ILE A 437 -37.12 51.53 -2.37
CA ILE A 437 -38.40 52.21 -2.67
C ILE A 437 -38.49 53.45 -1.75
N GLY A 438 -38.49 54.62 -2.37
CA GLY A 438 -38.61 55.91 -1.66
C GLY A 438 -37.31 56.66 -1.33
N GLY A 439 -36.14 56.02 -1.57
CA GLY A 439 -34.86 56.68 -1.29
C GLY A 439 -33.63 55.87 -1.64
N MET A 440 -32.48 56.33 -1.18
CA MET A 440 -31.24 55.57 -1.25
C MET A 440 -30.45 55.77 0.03
N SER A 441 -29.63 54.78 0.41
CA SER A 441 -28.59 54.92 1.44
C SER A 441 -27.22 54.87 0.75
N VAL A 442 -26.28 55.68 1.31
CA VAL A 442 -24.91 55.77 0.84
C VAL A 442 -24.01 55.52 2.04
N ALA A 443 -23.16 54.51 1.97
CA ALA A 443 -22.22 54.17 3.01
C ALA A 443 -20.80 54.28 2.48
N VAL A 444 -19.93 54.93 3.20
CA VAL A 444 -18.52 55.20 2.88
C VAL A 444 -17.64 54.38 3.81
N TYR A 445 -16.80 53.52 3.21
CA TYR A 445 -15.90 52.64 3.92
C TYR A 445 -14.44 52.97 3.60
N ALA A 446 -13.59 53.00 4.61
CA ALA A 446 -12.14 53.10 4.45
C ALA A 446 -11.48 51.76 4.77
N VAL A 447 -10.46 51.37 3.98
CA VAL A 447 -9.66 50.17 4.23
C VAL A 447 -8.49 50.52 5.11
N ARG A 448 -8.43 49.96 6.34
CA ARG A 448 -7.31 50.12 7.30
C ARG A 448 -6.66 48.74 7.52
N GLY A 449 -5.59 48.45 6.80
CA GLY A 449 -4.94 47.14 6.85
C GLY A 449 -5.82 46.04 6.26
N ALA A 450 -6.19 45.03 7.04
CA ALA A 450 -7.08 43.94 6.61
C ALA A 450 -8.57 44.17 7.00
N GLN A 451 -8.89 45.31 7.59
CA GLN A 451 -10.25 45.65 8.07
C GLN A 451 -10.86 46.79 7.27
N THR A 452 -12.16 46.69 7.08
CA THR A 452 -12.95 47.77 6.45
C THR A 452 -13.75 48.45 7.52
N GLU A 453 -13.60 49.76 7.65
CA GLU A 453 -14.25 50.62 8.68
C GLU A 453 -15.29 51.51 8.01
N LEU A 454 -16.48 51.58 8.57
CA LEU A 454 -17.51 52.55 8.16
C LEU A 454 -17.10 53.95 8.61
N VAL A 455 -16.99 54.89 7.67
CA VAL A 455 -16.60 56.27 7.90
C VAL A 455 -17.81 57.19 8.00
N ALA A 456 -18.74 57.06 7.07
CA ALA A 456 -19.97 57.83 7.05
C ALA A 456 -21.11 57.11 6.35
N GLU A 457 -22.33 57.44 6.72
CA GLU A 457 -23.53 56.98 6.00
C GLU A 457 -24.59 58.09 5.91
#